data_bcf4887af1608176a8cd8a4c7e9dde40
#
_entry.id   bcf4887af1608176a8cd8a4c7e9dde40
#
_cell.length_a   1.000
_cell.length_b   1.000
_cell.length_c   1.000
_cell.angle_alpha   90.00
_cell.angle_beta   90.00
_cell.angle_gamma   90.00
#
_symmetry.space_group_name_H-M   'P 1'
#
loop_
_entity.id
_entity.type
_entity.pdbx_description
1 polymer ?
#
loop_
_entity_poly.entity_id
_entity_poly.type
_entity_poly.pdbx_seq_one_letter_code
_entity_poly.pdbx_strand_id
1 'polypeptide(L)'
;ESGIKFSDATSIAVNPVDPSHYFVSTWGEGVYEFKENEFVKLHNHTNSSLSTIYPGTSSESHYIRVEGLCFDSANNLWMTNSEVKEGIKVLKADGTWSKLYFEALNNKMLVDKILITQKGYKWVNMPRVTPGIFVFDDKGTIDDATDDVSNFFSLFSDADGKTIEVSAYYCMTEDKNGTIWMGTDKGPVICTVPSRAIESPGSLYCSYIIRPLDDGTSNGYRLLENEKINAIAIDGG
;
A
#
# COMPACT_ATOMS: atom_id res chain seq x y z
N GLU A 1 22.58 22.97 -9.96
CA GLU A 1 21.51 22.67 -9.00
C GLU A 1 20.20 22.62 -9.78
N SER A 2 19.61 21.44 -9.89
CA SER A 2 18.24 21.30 -10.42
C SER A 2 17.32 22.08 -9.50
N GLY A 3 16.69 23.15 -9.96
CA GLY A 3 15.78 23.99 -9.17
C GLY A 3 14.45 23.31 -8.82
N ILE A 4 14.45 21.97 -8.73
CA ILE A 4 13.26 21.19 -8.38
C ILE A 4 12.99 21.39 -6.90
N LYS A 5 11.86 22.00 -6.61
CA LYS A 5 11.29 22.08 -5.27
C LYS A 5 10.08 21.15 -5.25
N PHE A 6 10.21 19.99 -4.68
CA PHE A 6 9.05 19.17 -4.35
C PHE A 6 8.72 19.30 -2.85
N SER A 7 7.45 19.35 -2.56
CA SER A 7 6.90 19.37 -1.21
C SER A 7 6.12 18.07 -0.96
N ASP A 8 5.98 17.73 0.32
CA ASP A 8 5.09 16.64 0.75
C ASP A 8 5.41 15.29 0.09
N ALA A 9 6.70 14.92 0.03
CA ALA A 9 7.12 13.59 -0.40
C ALA A 9 6.52 12.52 0.52
N THR A 10 5.85 11.52 -0.06
CA THR A 10 5.05 10.52 0.66
C THR A 10 5.66 9.14 0.61
N SER A 11 6.30 8.77 -0.50
CA SER A 11 6.92 7.46 -0.68
C SER A 11 8.08 7.54 -1.69
N ILE A 12 8.97 6.57 -1.59
CA ILE A 12 10.03 6.34 -2.58
C ILE A 12 10.03 4.87 -2.98
N ALA A 13 10.19 4.59 -4.27
CA ALA A 13 10.38 3.25 -4.79
C ALA A 13 11.62 3.21 -5.67
N VAL A 14 12.54 2.33 -5.33
CA VAL A 14 13.75 2.05 -6.12
C VAL A 14 13.46 0.91 -7.06
N ASN A 15 13.80 1.07 -8.34
CA ASN A 15 13.61 0.02 -9.34
C ASN A 15 14.47 -1.20 -8.98
N PRO A 16 13.86 -2.39 -8.77
CA PRO A 16 14.58 -3.57 -8.29
C PRO A 16 15.60 -4.13 -9.28
N VAL A 17 15.45 -3.83 -10.58
CA VAL A 17 16.39 -4.27 -11.64
C VAL A 17 17.41 -3.21 -12.02
N ASP A 18 17.20 -1.95 -11.62
CA ASP A 18 18.12 -0.83 -11.84
C ASP A 18 18.10 0.13 -10.63
N PRO A 19 18.91 -0.11 -9.59
CA PRO A 19 18.90 0.71 -8.36
C PRO A 19 19.28 2.19 -8.57
N SER A 20 19.81 2.57 -9.73
CA SER A 20 20.04 3.99 -10.08
C SER A 20 18.75 4.70 -10.51
N HIS A 21 17.69 3.96 -10.79
CA HIS A 21 16.40 4.45 -11.25
C HIS A 21 15.37 4.36 -10.10
N TYR A 22 14.79 5.48 -9.69
CA TYR A 22 13.86 5.54 -8.57
C TYR A 22 12.79 6.60 -8.76
N PHE A 23 11.70 6.46 -8.03
CA PHE A 23 10.53 7.31 -8.09
C PHE A 23 10.19 7.85 -6.71
N VAL A 24 9.73 9.11 -6.66
CA VAL A 24 9.29 9.78 -5.43
C VAL A 24 7.88 10.31 -5.64
N SER A 25 6.93 9.82 -4.85
CA SER A 25 5.56 10.32 -4.87
C SER A 25 5.38 11.53 -3.97
N THR A 26 4.39 12.34 -4.29
CA THR A 26 4.04 13.56 -3.53
C THR A 26 2.54 13.66 -3.27
N TRP A 27 2.19 14.43 -2.25
CA TRP A 27 0.79 14.72 -1.91
C TRP A 27 0.19 15.90 -2.71
N GLY A 28 0.81 16.30 -3.80
CA GLY A 28 0.33 17.45 -4.58
C GLY A 28 0.59 17.37 -6.07
N GLU A 29 1.78 16.97 -6.48
CA GLU A 29 2.23 17.17 -7.85
C GLU A 29 2.32 15.88 -8.68
N GLY A 30 2.15 14.72 -8.04
CA GLY A 30 2.25 13.42 -8.68
C GLY A 30 3.54 12.69 -8.32
N VAL A 31 4.25 12.16 -9.31
CA VAL A 31 5.41 11.28 -9.12
C VAL A 31 6.63 11.81 -9.89
N TYR A 32 7.69 12.04 -9.17
CA TYR A 32 9.00 12.43 -9.72
C TYR A 32 9.83 11.18 -10.04
N GLU A 33 10.39 11.15 -11.23
CA GLU A 33 11.28 10.11 -11.73
C GLU A 33 12.72 10.60 -11.74
N PHE A 34 13.64 9.79 -11.21
CA PHE A 34 15.08 10.06 -11.16
C PHE A 34 15.87 8.88 -11.71
N LYS A 35 16.96 9.16 -12.39
CA LYS A 35 17.95 8.17 -12.79
C LYS A 35 19.35 8.73 -12.58
N GLU A 36 20.24 7.92 -11.99
CA GLU A 36 21.63 8.35 -11.67
C GLU A 36 21.69 9.65 -10.85
N ASN A 37 20.69 9.86 -9.97
CA ASN A 37 20.42 11.07 -9.18
C ASN A 37 20.06 12.33 -10.00
N GLU A 38 19.85 12.20 -11.31
CA GLU A 38 19.36 13.28 -12.15
C GLU A 38 17.83 13.18 -12.30
N PHE A 39 17.18 14.36 -12.31
CA PHE A 39 15.75 14.42 -12.57
C PHE A 39 15.46 14.05 -14.02
N VAL A 40 14.57 13.09 -14.23
CA VAL A 40 14.12 12.65 -15.55
C VAL A 40 12.82 13.33 -15.93
N LYS A 41 11.78 13.19 -15.07
CA LYS A 41 10.43 13.60 -15.44
C LYS A 41 9.53 13.74 -14.21
N LEU A 42 8.55 14.63 -14.29
CA LEU A 42 7.39 14.65 -13.41
C LEU A 42 6.21 13.99 -14.14
N HIS A 43 5.73 12.91 -13.57
CA HIS A 43 4.49 12.26 -14.01
C HIS A 43 3.30 12.89 -13.27
N ASN A 44 2.35 13.40 -14.02
CA ASN A 44 1.16 14.08 -13.52
C ASN A 44 -0.06 13.83 -14.41
N HIS A 45 -1.18 14.50 -14.18
CA HIS A 45 -2.42 14.35 -14.92
C HIS A 45 -2.32 14.67 -16.43
N THR A 46 -1.30 15.38 -16.89
CA THR A 46 -1.15 15.77 -18.31
C THR A 46 -0.39 14.74 -19.14
N ASN A 47 0.39 13.85 -18.51
CA ASN A 47 1.31 12.95 -19.21
C ASN A 47 1.31 11.50 -18.68
N SER A 48 0.34 11.18 -17.83
CA SER A 48 0.20 9.87 -17.22
C SER A 48 -1.28 9.52 -16.96
N SER A 49 -1.55 8.37 -16.35
CA SER A 49 -2.91 8.03 -15.89
C SER A 49 -3.26 8.65 -14.53
N LEU A 50 -2.33 9.36 -13.89
CA LEU A 50 -2.60 10.04 -12.62
C LEU A 50 -3.73 11.06 -12.78
N SER A 51 -4.52 11.18 -11.73
CA SER A 51 -5.67 12.08 -11.72
C SER A 51 -5.56 13.12 -10.62
N THR A 52 -6.02 14.34 -10.90
CA THR A 52 -6.16 15.40 -9.90
C THR A 52 -7.56 15.37 -9.28
N ILE A 53 -7.67 15.86 -8.04
CA ILE A 53 -8.98 16.00 -7.37
C ILE A 53 -9.75 17.24 -7.83
N TYR A 54 -9.10 18.16 -8.57
CA TYR A 54 -9.72 19.40 -9.10
C TYR A 54 -9.55 19.54 -10.62
N PRO A 55 -10.10 18.60 -11.43
CA PRO A 55 -9.96 18.65 -12.89
C PRO A 55 -10.57 19.92 -13.48
N GLY A 56 -9.88 20.52 -14.44
CA GLY A 56 -10.34 21.72 -15.15
C GLY A 56 -10.29 23.02 -14.36
N THR A 57 -9.60 23.03 -13.21
CA THR A 57 -9.40 24.25 -12.40
C THR A 57 -7.96 24.75 -12.46
N SER A 58 -7.71 25.97 -12.00
CA SER A 58 -6.33 26.51 -11.88
C SER A 58 -5.46 25.75 -10.87
N SER A 59 -6.06 24.91 -10.04
CA SER A 59 -5.38 24.12 -9.00
C SER A 59 -5.07 22.69 -9.42
N GLU A 60 -5.45 22.27 -10.62
CA GLU A 60 -5.36 20.87 -11.05
C GLU A 60 -3.94 20.29 -10.99
N SER A 61 -2.90 21.09 -11.20
CA SER A 61 -1.51 20.66 -11.15
C SER A 61 -0.94 20.46 -9.72
N HIS A 62 -1.65 20.91 -8.69
CA HIS A 62 -1.21 20.92 -7.30
C HIS A 62 -1.96 19.93 -6.39
N TYR A 63 -2.87 19.15 -6.94
CA TYR A 63 -3.72 18.24 -6.17
C TYR A 63 -3.78 16.84 -6.76
N ILE A 64 -2.62 16.32 -7.13
CA ILE A 64 -2.43 14.94 -7.61
C ILE A 64 -1.81 14.15 -6.46
N ARG A 65 -2.68 13.53 -5.65
CA ARG A 65 -2.32 12.91 -4.38
C ARG A 65 -1.88 11.47 -4.56
N VAL A 66 -0.59 11.22 -4.53
CA VAL A 66 0.01 9.88 -4.65
C VAL A 66 0.72 9.53 -3.34
N GLU A 67 0.38 8.37 -2.75
CA GLU A 67 0.92 7.94 -1.45
C GLU A 67 1.84 6.72 -1.55
N GLY A 68 1.31 5.61 -2.00
CA GLY A 68 2.05 4.34 -2.06
C GLY A 68 2.72 4.14 -3.40
N LEU A 69 3.97 3.69 -3.39
CA LEU A 69 4.70 3.22 -4.56
C LEU A 69 5.26 1.83 -4.28
N CYS A 70 5.07 0.87 -5.18
CA CYS A 70 5.63 -0.47 -5.08
C CYS A 70 5.85 -1.09 -6.46
N PHE A 71 7.02 -1.68 -6.71
CA PHE A 71 7.27 -2.46 -7.91
C PHE A 71 6.77 -3.89 -7.76
N ASP A 72 6.18 -4.44 -8.82
CA ASP A 72 5.90 -5.86 -8.91
C ASP A 72 7.09 -6.65 -9.52
N SER A 73 6.96 -7.98 -9.58
CA SER A 73 7.99 -8.86 -10.14
C SER A 73 8.19 -8.71 -11.66
N ALA A 74 7.25 -8.11 -12.36
CA ALA A 74 7.35 -7.77 -13.78
C ALA A 74 7.90 -6.36 -14.02
N ASN A 75 8.37 -5.68 -12.94
CA ASN A 75 8.90 -4.33 -12.96
C ASN A 75 7.87 -3.25 -13.34
N ASN A 76 6.59 -3.49 -13.12
CA ASN A 76 5.59 -2.44 -13.18
C ASN A 76 5.56 -1.67 -11.86
N LEU A 77 5.47 -0.35 -11.90
CA LEU A 77 5.35 0.50 -10.72
C LEU A 77 3.86 0.76 -10.43
N TRP A 78 3.38 0.15 -9.36
CA TRP A 78 2.03 0.33 -8.83
C TRP A 78 2.00 1.49 -7.86
N MET A 79 0.89 2.26 -7.88
CA MET A 79 0.74 3.41 -7.00
C MET A 79 -0.73 3.66 -6.64
N THR A 80 -0.91 4.30 -5.50
CA THR A 80 -2.21 4.76 -5.02
C THR A 80 -2.39 6.24 -5.37
N ASN A 81 -3.60 6.60 -5.83
CA ASN A 81 -3.98 7.98 -6.12
C ASN A 81 -5.29 8.30 -5.37
N SER A 82 -5.19 9.08 -4.30
CA SER A 82 -6.30 9.38 -3.39
C SER A 82 -7.32 10.37 -3.97
N GLU A 83 -8.58 10.26 -3.51
CA GLU A 83 -9.70 11.17 -3.83
C GLU A 83 -10.03 11.27 -5.32
N VAL A 84 -9.80 10.20 -6.04
CA VAL A 84 -10.14 10.07 -7.47
C VAL A 84 -10.92 8.79 -7.73
N LYS A 85 -11.54 8.70 -8.90
CA LYS A 85 -12.36 7.55 -9.27
C LYS A 85 -11.55 6.25 -9.35
N GLU A 86 -10.47 6.26 -10.09
CA GLU A 86 -9.57 5.11 -10.24
C GLU A 86 -8.40 5.27 -9.25
N GLY A 87 -8.52 4.71 -8.07
CA GLY A 87 -7.58 4.86 -6.96
C GLY A 87 -6.25 4.12 -7.12
N ILE A 88 -6.12 3.22 -8.10
CA ILE A 88 -4.88 2.50 -8.41
C ILE A 88 -4.39 2.90 -9.80
N LYS A 89 -3.11 3.21 -9.90
CA LYS A 89 -2.43 3.55 -11.15
C LYS A 89 -1.20 2.67 -11.32
N VAL A 90 -0.84 2.39 -12.56
CA VAL A 90 0.31 1.56 -12.88
C VAL A 90 1.10 2.19 -14.02
N LEU A 91 2.38 2.44 -13.78
CA LEU A 91 3.37 2.66 -14.82
C LEU A 91 3.97 1.29 -15.17
N LYS A 92 3.62 0.77 -16.35
CA LYS A 92 4.10 -0.54 -16.80
C LYS A 92 5.57 -0.48 -17.20
N ALA A 93 6.23 -1.63 -17.18
CA ALA A 93 7.64 -1.75 -17.54
C ALA A 93 7.95 -1.30 -18.98
N ASP A 94 6.96 -1.32 -19.87
CA ASP A 94 7.05 -0.81 -21.25
C ASP A 94 6.88 0.72 -21.36
N GLY A 95 6.69 1.42 -20.25
CA GLY A 95 6.48 2.86 -20.17
C GLY A 95 5.04 3.31 -20.40
N THR A 96 4.10 2.41 -20.64
CA THR A 96 2.69 2.75 -20.79
C THR A 96 1.99 2.81 -19.42
N TRP A 97 0.86 3.51 -19.36
CA TRP A 97 0.10 3.73 -18.15
C TRP A 97 -1.24 2.99 -18.17
N SER A 98 -1.59 2.44 -17.01
CA SER A 98 -2.91 1.87 -16.75
C SER A 98 -3.53 2.44 -15.48
N LYS A 99 -4.83 2.27 -15.32
CA LYS A 99 -5.59 2.67 -14.14
C LYS A 99 -6.68 1.65 -13.84
N LEU A 100 -6.83 1.29 -12.56
CA LEU A 100 -7.81 0.31 -12.13
C LEU A 100 -8.86 1.00 -11.25
N TYR A 101 -10.10 0.62 -11.47
CA TYR A 101 -11.26 1.06 -10.71
C TYR A 101 -11.70 -0.02 -9.73
N PHE A 102 -11.80 0.36 -8.47
CA PHE A 102 -12.43 -0.46 -7.44
C PHE A 102 -13.40 0.41 -6.64
N GLU A 103 -14.65 -0.02 -6.48
CA GLU A 103 -15.67 0.73 -5.73
C GLU A 103 -15.21 1.07 -4.31
N ALA A 104 -14.49 0.15 -3.66
CA ALA A 104 -13.97 0.35 -2.31
C ALA A 104 -12.96 1.51 -2.20
N LEU A 105 -12.30 1.88 -3.30
CA LEU A 105 -11.31 2.97 -3.35
C LEU A 105 -11.86 4.25 -4.00
N ASN A 106 -13.05 4.20 -4.60
CA ASN A 106 -13.64 5.30 -5.34
C ASN A 106 -13.78 6.56 -4.46
N ASN A 107 -13.08 7.63 -4.85
CA ASN A 107 -13.06 8.92 -4.14
C ASN A 107 -12.71 8.83 -2.64
N LYS A 108 -11.98 7.81 -2.23
CA LYS A 108 -11.58 7.67 -0.83
C LYS A 108 -10.42 8.60 -0.48
N MET A 109 -10.56 9.26 0.66
CA MET A 109 -9.48 10.02 1.26
C MET A 109 -8.40 9.07 1.78
N LEU A 110 -7.14 9.39 1.48
CA LEU A 110 -5.99 8.68 1.99
C LEU A 110 -6.03 7.16 1.69
N VAL A 111 -5.95 6.84 0.42
CA VAL A 111 -5.56 5.51 -0.07
C VAL A 111 -4.03 5.51 0.02
N ASP A 112 -3.51 4.89 1.09
CA ASP A 112 -2.11 5.07 1.53
C ASP A 112 -1.16 4.04 0.86
N LYS A 113 -0.39 3.31 1.63
CA LYS A 113 0.65 2.40 1.11
C LYS A 113 0.07 1.22 0.35
N ILE A 114 0.79 0.78 -0.66
CA ILE A 114 0.52 -0.46 -1.39
C ILE A 114 1.68 -1.44 -1.16
N LEU A 115 1.35 -2.67 -0.80
CA LEU A 115 2.26 -3.80 -0.67
C LEU A 115 1.88 -4.85 -1.70
N ILE A 116 2.85 -5.35 -2.45
CA ILE A 116 2.67 -6.48 -3.37
C ILE A 116 3.31 -7.70 -2.76
N THR A 117 2.51 -8.73 -2.49
CA THR A 117 2.97 -9.96 -1.85
C THR A 117 3.75 -10.85 -2.80
N GLN A 118 4.50 -11.83 -2.29
CA GLN A 118 5.19 -12.85 -3.09
C GLN A 118 4.25 -13.62 -4.02
N LYS A 119 2.96 -13.72 -3.69
CA LYS A 119 1.91 -14.28 -4.56
C LYS A 119 1.36 -13.30 -5.59
N GLY A 120 1.79 -12.04 -5.59
CA GLY A 120 1.31 -11.01 -6.49
C GLY A 120 0.04 -10.29 -6.03
N TYR A 121 -0.55 -10.64 -4.88
CA TYR A 121 -1.72 -9.93 -4.35
C TYR A 121 -1.31 -8.55 -3.84
N LYS A 122 -2.15 -7.55 -4.10
CA LYS A 122 -1.92 -6.17 -3.71
C LYS A 122 -2.72 -5.85 -2.46
N TRP A 123 -2.04 -5.41 -1.42
CA TRP A 123 -2.61 -4.98 -0.15
C TRP A 123 -2.46 -3.47 -0.03
N VAL A 124 -3.56 -2.77 0.20
CA VAL A 124 -3.60 -1.31 0.30
C VAL A 124 -4.19 -0.93 1.66
N ASN A 125 -3.43 -0.17 2.46
CA ASN A 125 -3.96 0.32 3.71
C ASN A 125 -4.69 1.65 3.55
N MET A 126 -5.78 1.78 4.31
CA MET A 126 -6.59 2.98 4.41
C MET A 126 -6.64 3.37 5.89
N PRO A 127 -5.76 4.27 6.37
CA PRO A 127 -5.62 4.51 7.81
C PRO A 127 -6.64 5.47 8.40
N ARG A 128 -7.41 6.18 7.57
CA ARG A 128 -8.36 7.22 8.02
C ARG A 128 -9.70 7.11 7.31
N VAL A 129 -10.72 7.77 7.86
CA VAL A 129 -12.10 7.94 7.36
C VAL A 129 -12.84 6.61 7.19
N THR A 130 -12.28 5.65 6.52
CA THR A 130 -12.78 4.27 6.41
C THR A 130 -11.59 3.34 6.68
N PRO A 131 -11.14 3.23 7.96
CA PRO A 131 -9.96 2.43 8.26
C PRO A 131 -10.14 0.98 7.85
N GLY A 132 -9.09 0.41 7.25
CA GLY A 132 -9.10 -0.97 6.81
C GLY A 132 -8.00 -1.29 5.83
N ILE A 133 -8.04 -2.51 5.35
CA ILE A 133 -7.13 -3.05 4.34
C ILE A 133 -7.96 -3.47 3.13
N PHE A 134 -7.64 -2.91 1.99
CA PHE A 134 -8.17 -3.35 0.70
C PHE A 134 -7.18 -4.29 0.05
N VAL A 135 -7.66 -5.46 -0.40
CA VAL A 135 -6.82 -6.48 -1.05
C VAL A 135 -7.40 -6.82 -2.40
N PHE A 136 -6.56 -6.91 -3.42
CA PHE A 136 -6.98 -7.33 -4.75
C PHE A 136 -5.94 -8.19 -5.47
N ASP A 137 -6.43 -8.95 -6.43
CA ASP A 137 -5.67 -9.75 -7.37
C ASP A 137 -6.15 -9.40 -8.78
N ASP A 138 -5.26 -8.85 -9.61
CA ASP A 138 -5.48 -8.52 -11.00
C ASP A 138 -5.25 -9.70 -11.95
N LYS A 139 -5.06 -10.89 -11.43
CA LYS A 139 -4.76 -12.14 -12.17
C LYS A 139 -3.59 -12.04 -13.15
N GLY A 140 -2.75 -10.99 -13.02
CA GLY A 140 -1.66 -10.68 -13.95
C GLY A 140 -2.12 -9.99 -15.24
N THR A 141 -3.34 -9.48 -15.29
CA THR A 141 -3.98 -8.84 -16.46
C THR A 141 -4.35 -7.39 -16.16
N ILE A 142 -3.34 -6.51 -15.99
CA ILE A 142 -3.50 -5.12 -15.54
C ILE A 142 -4.60 -4.34 -16.29
N ASP A 143 -4.81 -4.64 -17.57
CA ASP A 143 -5.74 -3.91 -18.43
C ASP A 143 -7.11 -4.63 -18.59
N ASP A 144 -7.31 -5.80 -17.96
CA ASP A 144 -8.57 -6.53 -17.98
C ASP A 144 -9.17 -6.61 -16.58
N ALA A 145 -10.07 -5.68 -16.26
CA ALA A 145 -10.73 -5.65 -14.96
C ALA A 145 -11.85 -6.71 -14.79
N THR A 146 -12.11 -7.53 -15.79
CA THR A 146 -13.24 -8.49 -15.75
C THR A 146 -12.95 -9.71 -14.90
N ASP A 147 -11.68 -10.03 -14.67
CA ASP A 147 -11.21 -11.16 -13.86
C ASP A 147 -10.66 -10.73 -12.49
N ASP A 148 -10.63 -9.44 -12.21
CA ASP A 148 -10.19 -8.88 -10.93
C ASP A 148 -11.01 -9.42 -9.76
N VAL A 149 -10.33 -9.80 -8.70
CA VAL A 149 -10.96 -10.20 -7.43
C VAL A 149 -10.49 -9.26 -6.33
N SER A 150 -11.43 -8.75 -5.51
CA SER A 150 -11.05 -7.86 -4.43
C SER A 150 -11.92 -8.01 -3.19
N ASN A 151 -11.35 -7.69 -2.03
CA ASN A 151 -12.02 -7.68 -0.74
C ASN A 151 -11.56 -6.49 0.10
N PHE A 152 -12.45 -5.98 0.95
CA PHE A 152 -12.15 -4.93 1.91
C PHE A 152 -12.38 -5.44 3.33
N PHE A 153 -11.38 -5.29 4.19
CA PHE A 153 -11.40 -5.72 5.58
C PHE A 153 -11.32 -4.49 6.48
N SER A 154 -12.44 -4.12 7.09
CA SER A 154 -12.48 -3.08 8.13
C SER A 154 -12.08 -3.62 9.50
N LEU A 155 -12.27 -4.92 9.72
CA LEU A 155 -11.93 -5.63 10.95
C LEU A 155 -11.31 -6.98 10.61
N PHE A 156 -10.42 -7.45 11.47
CA PHE A 156 -9.89 -8.81 11.44
C PHE A 156 -10.33 -9.58 12.70
N SER A 157 -10.31 -10.90 12.60
CA SER A 157 -10.53 -11.81 13.73
C SER A 157 -9.35 -12.77 13.87
N ASP A 158 -9.13 -13.27 15.07
CA ASP A 158 -8.21 -14.38 15.29
C ASP A 158 -8.88 -15.74 14.96
N ALA A 159 -8.12 -16.82 15.11
CA ALA A 159 -8.59 -18.17 14.80
C ALA A 159 -9.75 -18.66 15.71
N ASP A 160 -9.91 -18.05 16.87
CA ASP A 160 -11.00 -18.32 17.81
C ASP A 160 -12.23 -17.45 17.54
N GLY A 161 -12.19 -16.61 16.49
CA GLY A 161 -13.27 -15.70 16.12
C GLY A 161 -13.33 -14.42 16.93
N LYS A 162 -12.32 -14.14 17.76
CA LYS A 162 -12.26 -12.91 18.54
C LYS A 162 -11.76 -11.77 17.66
N THR A 163 -12.45 -10.63 17.70
CA THR A 163 -12.10 -9.44 16.95
C THR A 163 -10.74 -8.86 17.37
N ILE A 164 -9.93 -8.49 16.39
CA ILE A 164 -8.71 -7.72 16.57
C ILE A 164 -9.10 -6.24 16.68
N GLU A 165 -9.06 -5.72 17.91
CA GLU A 165 -9.50 -4.36 18.22
C GLU A 165 -8.43 -3.32 17.91
N VAL A 166 -8.37 -2.88 16.65
CA VAL A 166 -7.53 -1.79 16.17
C VAL A 166 -8.37 -0.75 15.43
N SER A 167 -7.97 0.51 15.50
CA SER A 167 -8.70 1.62 14.88
C SER A 167 -8.05 2.13 13.61
N ALA A 168 -6.79 1.77 13.36
CA ALA A 168 -6.05 2.21 12.18
C ALA A 168 -4.87 1.29 11.85
N TYR A 169 -4.55 1.24 10.55
CA TYR A 169 -3.42 0.50 9.98
C TYR A 169 -2.49 1.52 9.30
N TYR A 170 -1.23 1.61 9.73
CA TYR A 170 -0.30 2.66 9.27
C TYR A 170 0.78 2.17 8.32
N CYS A 171 1.19 0.92 8.44
CA CYS A 171 2.19 0.32 7.57
C CYS A 171 1.98 -1.19 7.44
N MET A 172 2.55 -1.76 6.39
CA MET A 172 2.53 -3.20 6.13
C MET A 172 3.86 -3.62 5.53
N THR A 173 4.26 -4.84 5.83
CA THR A 173 5.38 -5.50 5.16
C THR A 173 5.15 -7.02 5.16
N GLU A 174 5.71 -7.72 4.18
CA GLU A 174 5.69 -9.17 4.09
C GLU A 174 7.07 -9.72 4.48
N ASP A 175 7.11 -10.71 5.36
CA ASP A 175 8.36 -11.38 5.70
C ASP A 175 8.69 -12.51 4.72
N LYS A 176 9.89 -13.10 4.86
CA LYS A 176 10.37 -14.18 4.00
C LYS A 176 9.52 -15.46 4.04
N ASN A 177 8.68 -15.62 5.05
CA ASN A 177 7.76 -16.74 5.18
C ASN A 177 6.38 -16.44 4.57
N GLY A 178 6.19 -15.24 4.01
CA GLY A 178 4.92 -14.80 3.46
C GLY A 178 3.92 -14.32 4.52
N THR A 179 4.36 -14.05 5.75
CA THR A 179 3.50 -13.44 6.77
C THR A 179 3.45 -11.93 6.55
N ILE A 180 2.25 -11.37 6.52
CA ILE A 180 2.09 -9.91 6.53
C ILE A 180 2.10 -9.40 7.97
N TRP A 181 2.95 -8.42 8.20
CA TRP A 181 3.05 -7.65 9.42
C TRP A 181 2.38 -6.30 9.21
N MET A 182 1.41 -5.95 10.03
CA MET A 182 0.68 -4.69 9.99
C MET A 182 0.97 -3.86 11.23
N GLY A 183 1.43 -2.64 11.05
CA GLY A 183 1.58 -1.66 12.12
C GLY A 183 0.26 -0.96 12.39
N THR A 184 -0.21 -1.00 13.64
CA THR A 184 -1.50 -0.46 14.05
C THR A 184 -1.38 0.53 15.20
N ASP A 185 -2.49 1.09 15.64
CA ASP A 185 -2.58 1.92 16.86
C ASP A 185 -2.50 1.11 18.18
N LYS A 186 -2.44 -0.23 18.08
CA LYS A 186 -2.40 -1.17 19.22
C LYS A 186 -1.26 -2.19 19.11
N GLY A 187 -0.12 -1.76 18.57
CA GLY A 187 1.02 -2.63 18.30
C GLY A 187 0.93 -3.36 16.96
N PRO A 188 1.85 -4.30 16.72
CA PRO A 188 1.85 -5.07 15.48
C PRO A 188 0.79 -6.16 15.49
N VAL A 189 0.16 -6.35 14.33
CA VAL A 189 -0.76 -7.45 14.03
C VAL A 189 -0.18 -8.25 12.87
N ILE A 190 -0.24 -9.57 12.93
CA ILE A 190 0.27 -10.45 11.88
C ILE A 190 -0.84 -11.25 11.20
N CYS A 191 -0.68 -11.48 9.90
CA CYS A 191 -1.50 -12.37 9.10
C CYS A 191 -0.59 -13.46 8.49
N THR A 192 -0.67 -14.69 9.00
CA THR A 192 0.25 -15.77 8.62
C THR A 192 -0.11 -16.47 7.31
N VAL A 193 -1.35 -16.34 6.84
CA VAL A 193 -1.83 -16.89 5.56
C VAL A 193 -2.55 -15.81 4.77
N PRO A 194 -1.84 -14.77 4.30
CA PRO A 194 -2.45 -13.60 3.68
C PRO A 194 -3.18 -13.90 2.36
N SER A 195 -2.83 -14.98 1.68
CA SER A 195 -3.52 -15.40 0.46
C SER A 195 -5.02 -15.66 0.67
N ARG A 196 -5.42 -15.99 1.90
CA ARG A 196 -6.85 -16.15 2.23
C ARG A 196 -7.66 -14.88 2.05
N ALA A 197 -7.03 -13.71 2.04
CA ALA A 197 -7.72 -12.46 1.71
C ALA A 197 -8.42 -12.50 0.34
N ILE A 198 -7.90 -13.29 -0.59
CA ILE A 198 -8.47 -13.51 -1.93
C ILE A 198 -9.07 -14.91 -2.05
N GLU A 199 -8.33 -15.95 -1.64
CA GLU A 199 -8.69 -17.35 -1.88
C GLU A 199 -9.86 -17.82 -0.98
N SER A 200 -9.96 -17.30 0.25
CA SER A 200 -10.96 -17.72 1.25
C SER A 200 -11.20 -16.62 2.29
N PRO A 201 -11.81 -15.46 1.93
CA PRO A 201 -11.87 -14.26 2.79
C PRO A 201 -12.48 -14.52 4.16
N GLY A 202 -13.48 -15.39 4.25
CA GLY A 202 -14.12 -15.77 5.51
C GLY A 202 -13.23 -16.59 6.48
N SER A 203 -12.05 -17.01 6.02
CA SER A 203 -11.05 -17.75 6.80
C SER A 203 -9.73 -16.98 6.94
N LEU A 204 -9.74 -15.68 6.67
CA LEU A 204 -8.58 -14.82 6.91
C LEU A 204 -8.51 -14.48 8.40
N TYR A 205 -7.49 -15.00 9.05
CA TYR A 205 -7.24 -14.74 10.47
C TYR A 205 -5.95 -13.96 10.66
N CYS A 206 -6.00 -13.01 11.59
CA CYS A 206 -4.85 -12.26 12.06
C CYS A 206 -4.68 -12.46 13.55
N SER A 207 -3.53 -12.09 14.09
CA SER A 207 -3.29 -12.19 15.54
C SER A 207 -2.37 -11.09 16.03
N TYR A 208 -2.53 -10.74 17.30
CA TYR A 208 -1.51 -10.00 18.03
C TYR A 208 -0.30 -10.88 18.28
N ILE A 209 0.87 -10.27 18.46
CA ILE A 209 2.06 -10.99 18.89
C ILE A 209 2.07 -11.04 20.39
N ILE A 210 2.04 -12.26 20.94
CA ILE A 210 2.10 -12.49 22.38
C ILE A 210 3.53 -12.85 22.77
N ARG A 211 4.08 -12.11 23.73
CA ARG A 211 5.37 -12.40 24.35
C ARG A 211 5.10 -13.12 25.68
N PRO A 212 5.62 -14.34 25.88
CA PRO A 212 5.45 -15.05 27.13
C PRO A 212 6.09 -14.27 28.29
N LEU A 213 5.51 -14.40 29.47
CA LEU A 213 6.14 -14.00 30.72
C LEU A 213 7.16 -15.07 31.09
N ASP A 214 8.39 -14.65 31.43
CA ASP A 214 9.45 -15.58 31.88
C ASP A 214 9.27 -15.95 33.38
N ASP A 215 8.04 -16.22 33.81
CA ASP A 215 7.64 -16.52 35.18
C ASP A 215 7.22 -17.98 35.39
N GLY A 216 7.40 -18.83 34.38
CA GLY A 216 7.02 -20.23 34.39
C GLY A 216 5.53 -20.50 34.18
N THR A 217 4.74 -19.44 33.89
CA THR A 217 3.32 -19.58 33.51
C THR A 217 3.17 -19.58 31.97
N SER A 218 1.97 -19.96 31.50
CA SER A 218 1.59 -19.82 30.09
C SER A 218 1.06 -18.42 29.75
N ASN A 219 1.13 -17.47 30.69
CA ASN A 219 0.67 -16.11 30.49
C ASN A 219 1.65 -15.31 29.61
N GLY A 220 1.13 -14.33 28.92
CA GLY A 220 1.91 -13.43 28.07
C GLY A 220 1.27 -12.06 27.96
N TYR A 221 1.99 -11.13 27.41
CA TYR A 221 1.50 -9.78 27.09
C TYR A 221 1.61 -9.51 25.59
N ARG A 222 0.74 -8.64 25.09
CA ARG A 222 0.79 -8.20 23.68
C ARG A 222 2.02 -7.33 23.46
N LEU A 223 2.78 -7.64 22.41
CA LEU A 223 3.94 -6.84 22.02
C LEU A 223 3.50 -5.42 21.63
N LEU A 224 4.05 -4.41 22.30
CA LEU A 224 3.78 -2.99 22.02
C LEU A 224 2.28 -2.62 22.02
N GLU A 225 1.48 -3.20 22.93
CA GLU A 225 0.01 -3.13 22.96
C GLU A 225 -0.57 -1.70 22.88
N ASN A 226 0.14 -0.73 23.44
CA ASN A 226 -0.33 0.67 23.51
C ASN A 226 0.49 1.61 22.62
N GLU A 227 1.30 1.04 21.72
CA GLU A 227 2.18 1.83 20.87
C GLU A 227 1.65 1.88 19.43
N LYS A 228 1.68 3.07 18.85
CA LYS A 228 1.41 3.29 17.43
C LYS A 228 2.63 2.88 16.61
N ILE A 229 2.45 1.92 15.69
CA ILE A 229 3.51 1.42 14.81
C ILE A 229 3.41 2.10 13.44
N ASN A 230 4.27 3.05 13.17
CA ASN A 230 4.26 3.81 11.91
C ASN A 230 5.10 3.19 10.79
N ALA A 231 6.07 2.34 11.14
CA ALA A 231 6.93 1.66 10.18
C ALA A 231 7.37 0.31 10.71
N ILE A 232 7.50 -0.67 9.82
CA ILE A 232 8.06 -1.99 10.06
C ILE A 232 9.03 -2.29 8.93
N ALA A 233 10.22 -2.79 9.28
CA ALA A 233 11.18 -3.31 8.32
C ALA A 233 11.53 -4.75 8.71
N ILE A 234 11.66 -5.61 7.71
CA ILE A 234 12.11 -6.99 7.89
C ILE A 234 13.60 -7.04 7.58
N ASP A 235 14.38 -7.50 8.55
CA ASP A 235 15.77 -7.82 8.33
C ASP A 235 15.87 -9.09 7.48
N GLY A 236 16.74 -9.07 6.47
CA GLY A 236 16.97 -10.18 5.55
C GLY A 236 17.77 -11.34 6.15
N GLY A 237 18.00 -11.34 7.48
CA GLY A 237 18.79 -12.33 8.22
C GLY A 237 18.18 -13.74 8.29
#